data_e8717f92a2d9f032aae1e32edc1b9c8b
#
_entry.id   e8717f92a2d9f032aae1e32edc1b9c8b
#
_cell.length_a   1.000
_cell.length_b   1.000
_cell.length_c   1.000
_cell.angle_alpha   90.00
_cell.angle_beta   90.00
_cell.angle_gamma   90.00
#
_symmetry.space_group_name_H-M   'P 1'
#
loop_
_entity.id
_entity.type
_entity.pdbx_description
1 polymer ?
#
loop_
_entity_poly.entity_id
_entity_poly.type
_entity_poly.pdbx_seq_one_letter_code
_entity_poly.pdbx_strand_id
1 'polypeptide(L)'
;VRIRGAEATATYYPVSALLLRTSYAFCDALNKETGLQLSGNSKHAMNWSASLHGKLLKHEGAVTLSGRWDSKRISKSRRTETDDSGQEVEVITTRTKPGYTMWKLTAQYTPWTWKYMRLSVTGGVDNLFDFVDTSIIYDPGRRFFGSLILRF
;
A
#
# COMPACT_ATOMS: atom_id res chain seq x y z
N VAL A 1 -20.04 -14.49 -6.75
CA VAL A 1 -18.77 -13.73 -6.89
C VAL A 1 -17.77 -14.60 -7.64
N ARG A 2 -17.01 -14.01 -8.59
CA ARG A 2 -15.87 -14.62 -9.26
C ARG A 2 -14.65 -13.77 -9.02
N ILE A 3 -13.61 -14.36 -8.47
CA ILE A 3 -12.33 -13.70 -8.24
C ILE A 3 -11.25 -14.45 -9.03
N ARG A 4 -10.46 -13.73 -9.80
CA ARG A 4 -9.30 -14.24 -10.53
C ARG A 4 -8.14 -13.30 -10.24
N GLY A 5 -6.96 -13.87 -9.98
CA GLY A 5 -5.80 -13.07 -9.66
C GLY A 5 -4.50 -13.80 -9.95
N ALA A 6 -3.45 -13.03 -9.99
CA ALA A 6 -2.07 -13.51 -10.07
C ALA A 6 -1.18 -12.57 -9.27
N GLU A 7 -0.17 -13.12 -8.63
CA GLU A 7 0.83 -12.36 -7.87
C GLU A 7 2.22 -12.79 -8.30
N ALA A 8 3.13 -11.83 -8.36
CA ALA A 8 4.53 -12.07 -8.61
C ALA A 8 5.37 -11.23 -7.64
N THR A 9 6.42 -11.82 -7.10
CA THR A 9 7.37 -11.13 -6.22
C THR A 9 8.78 -11.39 -6.72
N ALA A 10 9.59 -10.32 -6.78
CA ALA A 10 11.00 -10.39 -7.08
C ALA A 10 11.80 -9.77 -5.96
N THR A 11 12.94 -10.39 -5.63
CA THR A 11 13.90 -9.89 -4.66
C THR A 11 15.27 -9.94 -5.31
N TYR A 12 16.03 -8.85 -5.21
CA TYR A 12 17.31 -8.71 -5.84
C TYR A 12 18.31 -8.02 -4.91
N TYR A 13 19.54 -8.53 -4.88
CA TYR A 13 20.65 -8.02 -4.10
C TYR A 13 21.76 -7.57 -5.05
N PRO A 14 21.75 -6.31 -5.53
CA PRO A 14 22.81 -5.78 -6.41
C PRO A 14 24.18 -5.86 -5.74
N VAL A 15 24.20 -5.56 -4.45
CA VAL A 15 25.36 -5.68 -3.55
C VAL A 15 24.86 -6.16 -2.18
N SER A 16 25.75 -6.68 -1.34
CA SER A 16 25.39 -7.22 -0.02
C SER A 16 24.67 -6.26 0.91
N ALA A 17 24.90 -4.96 0.73
CA ALA A 17 24.30 -3.91 1.54
C ALA A 17 22.92 -3.43 1.01
N LEU A 18 22.56 -3.74 -0.23
CA LEU A 18 21.34 -3.23 -0.87
C LEU A 18 20.38 -4.36 -1.23
N LEU A 19 19.18 -4.29 -0.67
CA LEU A 19 18.06 -5.18 -0.97
C LEU A 19 16.99 -4.41 -1.75
N LEU A 20 16.68 -4.89 -2.94
CA LEU A 20 15.54 -4.43 -3.73
C LEU A 20 14.46 -5.49 -3.73
N ARG A 21 13.23 -5.10 -3.45
CA ARG A 21 12.07 -5.99 -3.51
C ARG A 21 10.94 -5.31 -4.26
N THR A 22 10.25 -6.07 -5.10
CA THR A 22 9.01 -5.64 -5.74
C THR A 22 8.01 -6.77 -5.73
N SER A 23 6.73 -6.43 -5.59
CA SER A 23 5.61 -7.35 -5.77
C SER A 23 4.53 -6.69 -6.59
N TYR A 24 3.94 -7.46 -7.47
CA TYR A 24 2.82 -7.05 -8.31
C TYR A 24 1.67 -8.01 -8.10
N ALA A 25 0.46 -7.47 -7.94
CA ALA A 25 -0.77 -8.24 -7.82
C ALA A 25 -1.78 -7.77 -8.86
N PHE A 26 -2.38 -8.72 -9.55
CA PHE A 26 -3.55 -8.54 -10.39
C PHE A 26 -4.74 -9.23 -9.72
N CYS A 27 -5.87 -8.53 -9.59
CA CYS A 27 -7.10 -9.08 -9.02
C CYS A 27 -8.32 -8.57 -9.79
N ASP A 28 -8.99 -9.48 -10.51
CA ASP A 28 -10.25 -9.21 -11.17
C ASP A 28 -11.40 -9.87 -10.39
N ALA A 29 -12.14 -9.07 -9.66
CA ALA A 29 -13.23 -9.50 -8.80
C ALA A 29 -14.58 -9.00 -9.36
N LEU A 30 -15.46 -9.94 -9.74
CA LEU A 30 -16.76 -9.66 -10.33
C LEU A 30 -17.89 -10.32 -9.53
N ASN A 31 -19.00 -9.62 -9.38
CA ASN A 31 -20.26 -10.23 -8.98
C ASN A 31 -20.86 -10.97 -10.19
N LYS A 32 -21.09 -12.27 -10.05
CA LYS A 32 -21.60 -13.10 -11.17
C LYS A 32 -23.04 -12.77 -11.56
N GLU A 33 -23.86 -12.33 -10.62
CA GLU A 33 -25.27 -12.04 -10.82
C GLU A 33 -25.46 -10.72 -11.57
N THR A 34 -24.69 -9.71 -11.17
CA THR A 34 -24.82 -8.37 -11.76
C THR A 34 -23.81 -8.09 -12.88
N GLY A 35 -22.79 -8.92 -13.03
CA GLY A 35 -21.68 -8.68 -13.97
C GLY A 35 -20.80 -7.46 -13.59
N LEU A 36 -21.04 -6.85 -12.42
CA LEU A 36 -20.36 -5.65 -11.99
C LEU A 36 -19.08 -5.98 -11.22
N GLN A 37 -18.07 -5.12 -11.35
CA GLN A 37 -16.86 -5.22 -10.56
C GLN A 37 -17.17 -4.95 -9.08
N LEU A 38 -16.59 -5.77 -8.19
CA LEU A 38 -16.70 -5.54 -6.75
C LEU A 38 -16.08 -4.19 -6.38
N SER A 39 -16.86 -3.41 -5.65
CA SER A 39 -16.44 -2.08 -5.19
C SER A 39 -15.20 -2.13 -4.31
N GLY A 40 -14.34 -1.14 -4.46
CA GLY A 40 -13.22 -0.91 -3.54
C GLY A 40 -11.92 -1.62 -3.89
N ASN A 41 -11.90 -2.55 -4.85
CA ASN A 41 -10.69 -3.24 -5.26
C ASN A 41 -10.04 -2.57 -6.48
N SER A 42 -8.74 -2.28 -6.39
CA SER A 42 -7.93 -1.98 -7.56
C SER A 42 -7.60 -3.26 -8.31
N LYS A 43 -7.66 -3.24 -9.64
CA LYS A 43 -7.29 -4.40 -10.46
C LYS A 43 -5.80 -4.72 -10.40
N HIS A 44 -4.99 -3.69 -10.25
CA HIS A 44 -3.54 -3.79 -10.23
C HIS A 44 -3.01 -3.06 -9.01
N ALA A 45 -2.14 -3.72 -8.28
CA ALA A 45 -1.38 -3.14 -7.18
C ALA A 45 0.09 -3.52 -7.31
N MET A 46 0.97 -2.62 -6.96
CA MET A 46 2.41 -2.84 -6.95
C MET A 46 3.00 -2.27 -5.68
N ASN A 47 3.87 -3.05 -5.03
CA ASN A 47 4.68 -2.57 -3.93
C ASN A 47 6.16 -2.73 -4.31
N TRP A 48 6.99 -1.80 -3.84
CA TRP A 48 8.43 -1.88 -4.01
C TRP A 48 9.14 -1.33 -2.78
N SER A 49 10.35 -1.79 -2.56
CA SER A 49 11.23 -1.25 -1.53
C SER A 49 12.69 -1.36 -1.93
N ALA A 50 13.46 -0.39 -1.49
CA ALA A 50 14.92 -0.39 -1.53
C ALA A 50 15.41 -0.21 -0.09
N SER A 51 16.13 -1.21 0.43
CA SER A 51 16.67 -1.21 1.78
C SER A 51 18.17 -1.24 1.73
N LEU A 52 18.80 -0.19 2.24
CA LEU A 52 20.24 -0.10 2.40
C LEU A 52 20.60 -0.47 3.84
N HIS A 53 21.42 -1.47 4.00
CA HIS A 53 21.92 -1.97 5.27
C HIS A 53 23.42 -1.67 5.42
N GLY A 54 23.82 -1.28 6.59
CA GLY A 54 25.25 -0.98 6.81
C GLY A 54 25.58 -0.75 8.28
N LYS A 55 26.84 -0.39 8.52
CA LYS A 55 27.30 0.02 9.83
C LYS A 55 27.45 1.53 9.85
N LEU A 56 26.77 2.20 10.78
CA LEU A 56 26.92 3.60 11.10
C LEU A 56 27.56 3.69 12.49
N LEU A 57 28.69 4.38 12.62
CA LEU A 57 29.41 4.53 13.90
C LEU A 57 29.67 3.17 14.61
N LYS A 58 30.04 2.15 13.84
CA LYS A 58 30.27 0.75 14.29
C LYS A 58 29.00 -0.04 14.66
N HIS A 59 27.82 0.55 14.62
CA HIS A 59 26.55 -0.08 14.93
C HIS A 59 25.73 -0.36 13.67
N GLU A 60 24.85 -1.34 13.76
CA GLU A 60 23.99 -1.71 12.64
C GLU A 60 22.94 -0.65 12.37
N GLY A 61 22.75 -0.32 11.11
CA GLY A 61 21.73 0.59 10.64
C GLY A 61 21.14 0.13 9.32
N ALA A 62 19.90 0.57 9.06
CA ALA A 62 19.21 0.36 7.81
C ALA A 62 18.35 1.57 7.46
N VAL A 63 18.30 1.89 6.17
CA VAL A 63 17.37 2.87 5.63
C VAL A 63 16.56 2.20 4.54
N THR A 64 15.24 2.27 4.63
CA THR A 64 14.32 1.68 3.66
C THR A 64 13.42 2.75 3.07
N LEU A 65 13.47 2.90 1.75
CA LEU A 65 12.48 3.62 0.99
C LEU A 65 11.53 2.59 0.38
N SER A 66 10.24 2.74 0.61
CA SER A 66 9.22 1.86 0.02
C SER A 66 8.10 2.67 -0.62
N GLY A 67 7.44 2.06 -1.57
CA GLY A 67 6.30 2.65 -2.23
C GLY A 67 5.24 1.60 -2.53
N ARG A 68 4.01 2.09 -2.64
CA ARG A 68 2.83 1.33 -3.06
C ARG A 68 2.09 2.12 -4.12
N TRP A 69 1.75 1.45 -5.20
CA TRP A 69 0.87 1.95 -6.23
C TRP A 69 -0.37 1.08 -6.33
N ASP A 70 -1.53 1.72 -6.37
CA ASP A 70 -2.81 1.10 -6.67
C ASP A 70 -3.39 1.73 -7.93
N SER A 71 -3.88 0.90 -8.86
CA SER A 71 -4.54 1.37 -10.08
C SER A 71 -5.90 2.01 -9.75
N LYS A 72 -6.46 2.71 -10.73
CA LYS A 72 -7.81 3.26 -10.59
C LYS A 72 -8.81 2.20 -10.15
N ARG A 73 -9.74 2.59 -9.30
CA ARG A 73 -10.85 1.77 -8.81
C ARG A 73 -12.14 2.23 -9.47
N ILE A 74 -12.86 1.29 -10.03
CA ILE A 74 -14.15 1.54 -10.65
C ILE A 74 -15.20 0.87 -9.77
N SER A 75 -16.13 1.65 -9.24
CA SER A 75 -17.29 1.16 -8.51
C SER A 75 -18.51 1.38 -9.37
N LYS A 76 -19.26 0.32 -9.64
CA LYS A 76 -20.55 0.39 -10.32
C LYS A 76 -21.62 -0.02 -9.33
N SER A 77 -22.61 0.82 -9.14
CA SER A 77 -23.81 0.52 -8.36
C SER A 77 -25.02 0.54 -9.29
N ARG A 78 -25.91 -0.43 -9.08
CA ARG A 78 -27.20 -0.52 -9.75
C ARG A 78 -28.25 0.00 -8.78
N ARG A 79 -29.10 0.90 -9.24
CA ARG A 79 -30.22 1.46 -8.50
C ARG A 79 -31.44 1.47 -9.39
N THR A 80 -32.59 1.09 -8.85
CA THR A 80 -33.87 1.25 -9.53
C THR A 80 -34.41 2.64 -9.19
N GLU A 81 -34.72 3.43 -10.19
CA GLU A 81 -35.35 4.75 -10.06
C GLU A 81 -36.68 4.70 -10.86
N THR A 82 -37.67 5.40 -10.32
CA THR A 82 -38.96 5.55 -11.02
C THR A 82 -38.84 6.77 -11.93
N ASP A 83 -39.10 6.60 -13.21
CA ASP A 83 -39.14 7.72 -14.16
C ASP A 83 -40.41 8.58 -14.03
N ASP A 84 -40.45 9.69 -14.76
CA ASP A 84 -41.56 10.63 -14.72
C ASP A 84 -42.90 10.02 -15.22
N SER A 85 -42.85 8.84 -15.84
CA SER A 85 -44.01 8.05 -16.30
C SER A 85 -44.47 6.99 -15.30
N GLY A 86 -43.80 6.88 -14.14
CA GLY A 86 -44.07 5.89 -13.10
C GLY A 86 -43.51 4.51 -13.36
N GLN A 87 -42.62 4.36 -14.37
CA GLN A 87 -41.96 3.09 -14.67
C GLN A 87 -40.64 2.96 -13.90
N GLU A 88 -40.37 1.76 -13.42
CA GLU A 88 -39.05 1.43 -12.80
C GLU A 88 -37.99 1.29 -13.88
N VAL A 89 -36.96 2.14 -13.81
CA VAL A 89 -35.80 2.14 -14.69
C VAL A 89 -34.55 1.81 -13.91
N GLU A 90 -33.75 0.89 -14.44
CA GLU A 90 -32.48 0.53 -13.86
C GLU A 90 -31.40 1.56 -14.24
N VAL A 91 -30.84 2.26 -13.24
CA VAL A 91 -29.77 3.23 -13.41
C VAL A 91 -28.45 2.64 -12.90
N ILE A 92 -27.45 2.56 -13.78
CA ILE A 92 -26.10 2.13 -13.42
C ILE A 92 -25.23 3.37 -13.20
N THR A 93 -24.93 3.66 -11.93
CA THR A 93 -24.00 4.72 -11.56
C THR A 93 -22.57 4.20 -11.52
N THR A 94 -21.68 4.80 -12.29
CA THR A 94 -20.26 4.48 -12.30
C THR A 94 -19.48 5.57 -11.57
N ARG A 95 -18.76 5.19 -10.51
CA ARG A 95 -17.82 6.07 -9.81
C ARG A 95 -16.39 5.57 -10.07
N THR A 96 -15.53 6.43 -10.54
CA THR A 96 -14.13 6.14 -10.77
C THR A 96 -13.29 6.92 -9.77
N LYS A 97 -12.44 6.20 -9.02
CA LYS A 97 -11.38 6.79 -8.19
C LYS A 97 -10.06 6.66 -8.94
N PRO A 98 -9.25 7.72 -9.04
CA PRO A 98 -7.94 7.65 -9.69
C PRO A 98 -7.01 6.68 -8.96
N GLY A 99 -6.01 6.19 -9.66
CA GLY A 99 -4.91 5.45 -9.04
C GLY A 99 -4.03 6.41 -8.24
N TYR A 100 -3.32 5.89 -7.25
CA TYR A 100 -2.45 6.68 -6.39
C TYR A 100 -1.16 5.95 -6.06
N THR A 101 -0.16 6.71 -5.64
CA THR A 101 1.12 6.18 -5.17
C THR A 101 1.43 6.75 -3.80
N MET A 102 1.73 5.88 -2.84
CA MET A 102 2.17 6.29 -1.51
C MET A 102 3.61 5.87 -1.29
N TRP A 103 4.37 6.72 -0.60
CA TRP A 103 5.76 6.47 -0.28
C TRP A 103 5.98 6.52 1.22
N LYS A 104 6.91 5.68 1.68
CA LYS A 104 7.31 5.58 3.08
C LYS A 104 8.83 5.54 3.19
N LEU A 105 9.38 6.32 4.09
CA LEU A 105 10.78 6.27 4.47
C LEU A 105 10.90 5.77 5.91
N THR A 106 11.77 4.80 6.14
CA THR A 106 12.04 4.25 7.46
C THR A 106 13.55 4.18 7.68
N ALA A 107 14.00 4.62 8.83
CA ALA A 107 15.38 4.45 9.28
C ALA A 107 15.38 3.66 10.58
N GLN A 108 16.26 2.67 10.65
CA GLN A 108 16.49 1.85 11.84
C GLN A 108 17.96 1.95 12.23
N TYR A 109 18.21 2.04 13.51
CA TYR A 109 19.55 2.08 14.09
C TYR A 109 19.60 1.26 15.36
N THR A 110 20.68 0.51 15.55
CA THR A 110 20.91 -0.32 16.74
C THR A 110 22.12 0.24 17.49
N PRO A 111 21.95 1.29 18.33
CA PRO A 111 23.04 1.98 18.99
C PRO A 111 23.76 1.14 20.03
N TRP A 112 23.13 0.09 20.53
CA TRP A 112 23.67 -0.66 21.63
C TRP A 112 23.35 -2.16 21.53
N THR A 113 24.39 -2.97 21.64
CA THR A 113 24.34 -4.42 21.78
C THR A 113 25.32 -4.84 22.85
N TRP A 114 24.82 -5.45 23.95
CA TRP A 114 25.62 -5.92 25.07
C TRP A 114 25.15 -7.29 25.51
N LYS A 115 26.05 -8.30 25.46
CA LYS A 115 25.79 -9.71 25.81
C LYS A 115 24.41 -10.21 25.34
N TYR A 116 23.38 -9.97 26.16
CA TYR A 116 22.00 -10.45 25.97
C TYR A 116 21.01 -9.31 25.69
N MET A 117 21.47 -8.06 25.63
CA MET A 117 20.61 -6.91 25.42
C MET A 117 20.91 -6.20 24.10
N ARG A 118 19.88 -5.92 23.35
CA ARG A 118 19.95 -5.17 22.10
C ARG A 118 18.88 -4.08 22.07
N LEU A 119 19.32 -2.84 21.95
CA LEU A 119 18.44 -1.69 21.77
C LEU A 119 18.38 -1.32 20.29
N SER A 120 17.19 -1.25 19.74
CA SER A 120 16.95 -0.78 18.38
C SER A 120 15.99 0.40 18.39
N VAL A 121 16.32 1.43 17.64
CA VAL A 121 15.52 2.65 17.43
C VAL A 121 15.06 2.63 15.98
N THR A 122 13.79 2.86 15.76
CA THR A 122 13.22 3.00 14.41
C THR A 122 12.44 4.29 14.33
N GLY A 123 12.62 5.05 13.26
CA GLY A 123 11.84 6.23 12.95
C GLY A 123 11.50 6.27 11.47
N GLY A 124 10.46 7.01 11.13
CA GLY A 124 10.10 7.10 9.73
C GLY A 124 8.95 8.06 9.45
N VAL A 125 8.64 8.15 8.16
CA VAL A 125 7.57 8.96 7.61
C VAL A 125 6.72 8.09 6.70
N ASP A 126 5.46 7.93 7.04
CA ASP A 126 4.44 7.38 6.15
C ASP A 126 3.86 8.51 5.29
N ASN A 127 3.47 8.19 4.06
CA ASN A 127 2.96 9.15 3.10
C ASN A 127 3.91 10.35 2.92
N LEU A 128 5.14 10.05 2.49
CA LEU A 128 6.26 11.00 2.41
C LEU A 128 5.92 12.28 1.63
N PHE A 129 5.11 12.17 0.58
CA PHE A 129 4.72 13.28 -0.30
C PHE A 129 3.38 13.92 0.05
N ASP A 130 2.80 13.54 1.22
CA ASP A 130 1.56 14.12 1.74
C ASP A 130 0.38 13.99 0.76
N PHE A 131 0.26 12.83 0.13
CA PHE A 131 -0.87 12.56 -0.75
C PHE A 131 -2.14 12.49 0.07
N VAL A 132 -3.13 13.30 -0.29
CA VAL A 132 -4.45 13.36 0.36
C VAL A 132 -5.53 13.12 -0.70
N ASP A 133 -6.34 12.09 -0.49
CA ASP A 133 -7.53 11.83 -1.29
C ASP A 133 -8.77 12.03 -0.42
N THR A 134 -9.46 13.14 -0.63
CA THR A 134 -10.69 13.50 0.10
C THR A 134 -11.85 12.53 -0.15
N SER A 135 -11.74 11.65 -1.15
CA SER A 135 -12.70 10.59 -1.42
C SER A 135 -12.50 9.35 -0.56
N ILE A 136 -11.37 9.27 0.16
CA ILE A 136 -11.03 8.21 1.11
C ILE A 136 -11.11 8.82 2.52
N ILE A 137 -12.10 8.42 3.30
CA ILE A 137 -12.43 9.00 4.62
C ILE A 137 -11.31 8.87 5.66
N TYR A 138 -10.26 8.08 5.40
CA TYR A 138 -9.22 7.73 6.37
C TYR A 138 -7.78 7.88 5.87
N ASP A 139 -7.51 8.80 4.93
CA ASP A 139 -6.13 9.14 4.64
C ASP A 139 -5.71 10.36 5.46
N PRO A 140 -4.98 10.16 6.58
CA PRO A 140 -4.63 11.25 7.50
C PRO A 140 -3.49 12.14 6.96
N GLY A 141 -3.08 11.99 5.70
CA GLY A 141 -1.92 12.68 5.14
C GLY A 141 -0.59 12.13 5.68
N ARG A 142 0.44 12.98 5.72
CA ARG A 142 1.78 12.62 6.19
C ARG A 142 1.78 12.30 7.69
N ARG A 143 2.41 11.18 8.06
CA ARG A 143 2.55 10.74 9.45
C ARG A 143 4.00 10.46 9.79
N PHE A 144 4.43 10.93 10.94
CA PHE A 144 5.72 10.59 11.54
C PHE A 144 5.51 9.52 12.60
N PHE A 145 6.42 8.57 12.69
CA PHE A 145 6.40 7.53 13.72
C PHE A 145 7.79 7.24 14.24
N GLY A 146 7.85 6.73 15.47
CA GLY A 146 9.06 6.25 16.10
C GLY A 146 8.77 5.09 17.03
N SER A 147 9.74 4.19 17.19
CA SER A 147 9.66 3.07 18.12
C SER A 147 11.03 2.75 18.73
N LEU A 148 11.01 2.24 19.95
CA LEU A 148 12.14 1.69 20.67
C LEU A 148 11.86 0.22 20.95
N ILE A 149 12.81 -0.66 20.62
CA ILE A 149 12.72 -2.08 20.88
C ILE A 149 13.94 -2.48 21.72
N LEU A 150 13.67 -2.96 22.90
CA LEU A 150 14.67 -3.58 23.77
C LEU A 150 14.44 -5.09 23.76
N ARG A 151 15.47 -5.85 23.40
CA ARG A 151 15.49 -7.33 23.48
C ARG A 151 16.49 -7.74 24.53
N PHE A 152 16.13 -8.70 25.35
CA PHE A 152 16.96 -9.31 26.39
C PHE A 152 16.83 -10.83 26.37
#